data_2d05311131185009783c4e81ab190128
#
_entry.id   2d05311131185009783c4e81ab190128
#
_cell.length_a   1.000
_cell.length_b   1.000
_cell.length_c   1.000
_cell.angle_alpha   90.00
_cell.angle_beta   90.00
_cell.angle_gamma   90.00
#
_symmetry.space_group_name_H-M   'P 1'
#
loop_
_entity.id
_entity.type
_entity.pdbx_description
1 polymer ?
#
loop_
_entity_poly.entity_id
_entity_poly.type
_entity_poly.pdbx_seq_one_letter_code
_entity_poly.pdbx_strand_id
1 'polypeptide(L)'
;MQTITVQQLAENNHRHPVNLIDVRTRHEFAALHASPAKNIPIGELNPKEIMLSHAGSPDDQPLYLICKSGTRSSKAIRKFADAGYDNTINVIGGTNAWHAAGLPIEQNKQVISLERQVRIAAGIVTLLGILLANLIHPYCMVLTI
;
A
#
# COMPACT_ATOMS: atom_id res chain seq x y z
N MET A 1 -11.26 -22.67 4.69
CA MET A 1 -10.70 -21.31 4.73
C MET A 1 -11.64 -20.42 5.52
N GLN A 2 -11.19 -19.90 6.64
CA GLN A 2 -11.97 -18.96 7.45
C GLN A 2 -11.89 -17.53 6.87
N THR A 3 -12.96 -16.76 7.05
CA THR A 3 -13.08 -15.39 6.52
C THR A 3 -13.69 -14.46 7.56
N ILE A 4 -13.31 -13.16 7.49
CA ILE A 4 -13.85 -12.12 8.37
C ILE A 4 -14.13 -10.86 7.55
N THR A 5 -15.12 -10.07 7.96
CA THR A 5 -15.38 -8.75 7.37
C THR A 5 -14.44 -7.69 7.97
N VAL A 6 -14.26 -6.58 7.26
CA VAL A 6 -13.40 -5.48 7.75
C VAL A 6 -13.96 -4.84 9.03
N GLN A 7 -15.29 -4.78 9.19
CA GLN A 7 -15.94 -4.24 10.38
C GLN A 7 -15.68 -5.12 11.61
N GLN A 8 -15.87 -6.44 11.45
CA GLN A 8 -15.58 -7.40 12.53
C GLN A 8 -14.11 -7.38 12.94
N LEU A 9 -13.19 -7.28 11.96
CA LEU A 9 -11.77 -7.19 12.23
C LEU A 9 -11.41 -5.89 12.98
N ALA A 10 -11.99 -4.76 12.58
CA ALA A 10 -11.80 -3.49 13.27
C ALA A 10 -12.30 -3.54 14.72
N GLU A 11 -13.47 -4.16 14.95
CA GLU A 11 -14.01 -4.37 16.28
C GLU A 11 -13.10 -5.26 17.15
N ASN A 12 -12.58 -6.36 16.56
CA ASN A 12 -11.62 -7.20 17.26
C ASN A 12 -10.35 -6.42 17.63
N ASN A 13 -9.83 -5.59 16.72
CA ASN A 13 -8.64 -4.78 16.95
C ASN A 13 -8.85 -3.72 18.05
N HIS A 14 -10.08 -3.23 18.23
CA HIS A 14 -10.40 -2.33 19.36
C HIS A 14 -10.37 -3.04 20.70
N ARG A 15 -10.69 -4.33 20.74
CA ARG A 15 -10.68 -5.12 21.98
C ARG A 15 -9.29 -5.63 22.32
N HIS A 16 -8.59 -6.16 21.34
CA HIS A 16 -7.23 -6.70 21.44
C HIS A 16 -6.47 -6.44 20.14
N PRO A 17 -5.20 -5.98 20.21
CA PRO A 17 -4.39 -5.77 19.00
C PRO A 17 -4.35 -7.04 18.14
N VAL A 18 -4.72 -6.91 16.87
CA VAL A 18 -4.75 -8.04 15.93
C VAL A 18 -3.44 -8.14 15.13
N ASN A 19 -3.06 -9.36 14.78
CA ASN A 19 -1.94 -9.61 13.86
C ASN A 19 -2.46 -9.61 12.42
N LEU A 20 -2.34 -8.48 11.74
CA LEU A 20 -2.79 -8.28 10.36
C LEU A 20 -1.60 -8.13 9.41
N ILE A 21 -1.53 -9.01 8.40
CA ILE A 21 -0.51 -8.95 7.35
C ILE A 21 -1.16 -8.53 6.03
N ASP A 22 -0.63 -7.46 5.44
CA ASP A 22 -0.97 -7.05 4.07
C ASP A 22 0.01 -7.70 3.09
N VAL A 23 -0.52 -8.57 2.23
CA VAL A 23 0.27 -9.35 1.27
C VAL A 23 0.44 -8.66 -0.10
N ARG A 24 0.11 -7.37 -0.19
CA ARG A 24 0.33 -6.55 -1.38
C ARG A 24 1.79 -6.17 -1.54
N THR A 25 2.11 -5.58 -2.68
CA THR A 25 3.45 -5.02 -2.92
C THR A 25 3.75 -3.88 -1.94
N ARG A 26 5.04 -3.65 -1.70
CA ARG A 26 5.50 -2.54 -0.82
C ARG A 26 5.01 -1.18 -1.31
N HIS A 27 4.92 -0.99 -2.64
CA HIS A 27 4.42 0.24 -3.24
C HIS A 27 2.92 0.45 -2.96
N GLU A 28 2.08 -0.60 -3.14
CA GLU A 28 0.65 -0.53 -2.83
C GLU A 28 0.40 -0.25 -1.34
N PHE A 29 1.19 -0.90 -0.47
CA PHE A 29 1.12 -0.70 0.98
C PHE A 29 1.52 0.72 1.38
N ALA A 30 2.63 1.24 0.86
CA ALA A 30 3.08 2.59 1.13
C ALA A 30 2.09 3.67 0.66
N ALA A 31 1.37 3.42 -0.44
CA ALA A 31 0.37 4.36 -0.94
C ALA A 31 -0.83 4.48 0.01
N LEU A 32 -1.35 3.37 0.52
CA LEU A 32 -2.46 3.31 1.47
C LEU A 32 -2.54 1.92 2.08
N HIS A 33 -2.67 1.81 3.41
CA HIS A 33 -2.89 0.54 4.09
C HIS A 33 -3.76 0.70 5.35
N ALA A 34 -4.31 -0.40 5.84
CA ALA A 34 -5.01 -0.46 7.12
C ALA A 34 -4.02 -0.22 8.27
N SER A 35 -4.31 0.69 9.20
CA SER A 35 -3.40 1.12 10.26
C SER A 35 -2.73 -0.02 11.05
N PRO A 36 -3.42 -1.12 11.44
CA PRO A 36 -2.77 -2.21 12.18
C PRO A 36 -1.94 -3.17 11.30
N ALA A 37 -1.92 -2.99 9.97
CA ALA A 37 -1.31 -3.96 9.06
C ALA A 37 0.21 -3.84 8.98
N LYS A 38 0.89 -5.00 8.95
CA LYS A 38 2.31 -5.11 8.57
C LYS A 38 2.42 -5.61 7.14
N ASN A 39 3.36 -5.11 6.35
CA ASN A 39 3.51 -5.54 4.96
C ASN A 39 4.50 -6.71 4.83
N ILE A 40 4.01 -7.80 4.28
CA ILE A 40 4.83 -8.93 3.81
C ILE A 40 4.30 -9.34 2.44
N PRO A 41 4.93 -8.92 1.34
CA PRO A 41 4.48 -9.27 0.00
C PRO A 41 4.36 -10.78 -0.20
N ILE A 42 3.32 -11.20 -0.95
CA ILE A 42 3.02 -12.64 -1.15
C ILE A 42 4.19 -13.44 -1.73
N GLY A 43 5.09 -12.79 -2.47
CA GLY A 43 6.32 -13.41 -3.02
C GLY A 43 7.40 -13.65 -1.96
N GLU A 44 7.40 -12.88 -0.88
CA GLU A 44 8.37 -12.96 0.23
C GLU A 44 7.80 -13.73 1.43
N LEU A 45 6.57 -14.22 1.31
CA LEU A 45 5.83 -14.84 2.42
C LEU A 45 6.37 -16.22 2.73
N ASN A 46 6.97 -16.38 3.92
CA ASN A 46 7.44 -17.65 4.48
C ASN A 46 6.52 -18.04 5.67
N PRO A 47 5.57 -18.98 5.49
CA PRO A 47 4.64 -19.35 6.54
C PRO A 47 5.29 -19.81 7.85
N LYS A 48 6.36 -20.61 7.75
CA LYS A 48 7.07 -21.14 8.92
C LYS A 48 7.71 -20.04 9.76
N GLU A 49 8.40 -19.10 9.13
CA GLU A 49 9.06 -17.99 9.81
C GLU A 49 8.05 -17.05 10.47
N ILE A 50 6.96 -16.74 9.74
CA ILE A 50 5.90 -15.89 10.25
C ILE A 50 5.22 -16.53 11.46
N MET A 51 4.88 -17.82 11.41
CA MET A 51 4.22 -18.50 12.51
C MET A 51 5.15 -18.69 13.72
N LEU A 52 6.45 -18.88 13.51
CA LEU A 52 7.42 -18.89 14.61
C LEU A 52 7.51 -17.52 15.32
N SER A 53 7.49 -16.43 14.58
CA SER A 53 7.45 -15.08 15.16
C SER A 53 6.10 -14.76 15.82
N HIS A 54 5.03 -15.43 15.39
CA HIS A 54 3.68 -15.30 15.93
C HIS A 54 3.44 -16.18 17.17
N ALA A 55 4.15 -17.29 17.31
CA ALA A 55 4.02 -18.23 18.43
C ALA A 55 4.33 -17.64 19.83
N GLY A 56 4.86 -16.42 19.91
CA GLY A 56 5.04 -15.66 21.14
C GLY A 56 3.84 -14.76 21.51
N SER A 57 2.76 -14.77 20.74
CA SER A 57 1.56 -13.99 21.03
C SER A 57 0.77 -14.66 22.16
N PRO A 58 0.31 -13.91 23.19
CA PRO A 58 -0.20 -14.47 24.44
C PRO A 58 -1.47 -15.32 24.34
N ASP A 59 -2.18 -15.35 23.22
CA ASP A 59 -3.56 -15.85 23.15
C ASP A 59 -3.87 -16.74 21.93
N ASP A 60 -2.96 -17.46 21.33
CA ASP A 60 -3.25 -18.29 20.15
C ASP A 60 -4.12 -17.56 19.10
N GLN A 61 -3.94 -16.24 18.98
CA GLN A 61 -4.75 -15.38 18.12
C GLN A 61 -4.55 -15.76 16.66
N PRO A 62 -5.62 -15.76 15.86
CA PRO A 62 -5.50 -16.03 14.43
C PRO A 62 -4.69 -14.95 13.72
N LEU A 63 -3.96 -15.37 12.68
CA LEU A 63 -3.26 -14.47 11.79
C LEU A 63 -4.22 -14.01 10.69
N TYR A 64 -4.43 -12.70 10.60
CA TYR A 64 -5.30 -12.12 9.57
C TYR A 64 -4.48 -11.72 8.34
N LEU A 65 -4.99 -12.06 7.16
CA LEU A 65 -4.36 -11.74 5.89
C LEU A 65 -5.26 -10.83 5.06
N ILE A 66 -4.73 -9.70 4.63
CA ILE A 66 -5.44 -8.70 3.81
C ILE A 66 -4.69 -8.47 2.49
N CYS A 67 -5.43 -8.17 1.44
CA CYS A 67 -4.88 -7.63 0.19
C CYS A 67 -5.84 -6.57 -0.36
N LYS A 68 -5.81 -6.25 -1.64
CA LYS A 68 -6.67 -5.22 -2.23
C LYS A 68 -8.16 -5.60 -2.16
N SER A 69 -8.52 -6.85 -2.51
CA SER A 69 -9.92 -7.33 -2.66
C SER A 69 -10.19 -8.69 -2.01
N GLY A 70 -9.20 -9.36 -1.44
CA GLY A 70 -9.33 -10.70 -0.84
C GLY A 70 -8.73 -11.84 -1.69
N THR A 71 -8.43 -11.64 -2.97
CA THR A 71 -7.95 -12.71 -3.87
C THR A 71 -6.51 -13.15 -3.57
N ARG A 72 -5.58 -12.20 -3.40
CA ARG A 72 -4.18 -12.51 -3.08
C ARG A 72 -4.03 -13.07 -1.67
N SER A 73 -4.79 -12.55 -0.70
CA SER A 73 -4.81 -13.06 0.67
C SER A 73 -5.37 -14.47 0.74
N SER A 74 -6.37 -14.84 -0.06
CA SER A 74 -6.83 -16.24 -0.18
C SER A 74 -5.73 -17.18 -0.70
N LYS A 75 -4.92 -16.74 -1.67
CA LYS A 75 -3.75 -17.51 -2.15
C LYS A 75 -2.68 -17.63 -1.06
N ALA A 76 -2.47 -16.57 -0.29
CA ALA A 76 -1.53 -16.59 0.84
C ALA A 76 -1.98 -17.58 1.92
N ILE A 77 -3.27 -17.61 2.27
CA ILE A 77 -3.83 -18.59 3.24
C ILE A 77 -3.59 -20.03 2.78
N ARG A 78 -3.74 -20.32 1.48
CA ARG A 78 -3.42 -21.66 0.96
C ARG A 78 -1.96 -22.04 1.20
N LYS A 79 -1.02 -21.09 1.03
CA LYS A 79 0.39 -21.34 1.36
C LYS A 79 0.60 -21.68 2.84
N PHE A 80 -0.15 -21.04 3.75
CA PHE A 80 -0.11 -21.39 5.18
C PHE A 80 -0.69 -22.79 5.44
N ALA A 81 -1.85 -23.10 4.86
CA ALA A 81 -2.48 -24.41 4.99
C ALA A 81 -1.60 -25.54 4.43
N ASP A 82 -0.97 -25.35 3.27
CA ASP A 82 -0.02 -26.29 2.65
C ASP A 82 1.23 -26.52 3.54
N ALA A 83 1.58 -25.52 4.36
CA ALA A 83 2.66 -25.63 5.35
C ALA A 83 2.19 -26.17 6.72
N GLY A 84 0.91 -26.56 6.86
CA GLY A 84 0.33 -27.13 8.08
C GLY A 84 -0.16 -26.11 9.11
N TYR A 85 -0.40 -24.86 8.71
CA TYR A 85 -0.88 -23.80 9.59
C TYR A 85 -2.31 -23.37 9.22
N ASP A 86 -3.30 -23.79 10.02
CA ASP A 86 -4.72 -23.54 9.76
C ASP A 86 -5.30 -22.32 10.49
N ASN A 87 -4.56 -21.75 11.46
CA ASN A 87 -5.00 -20.59 12.25
C ASN A 87 -4.81 -19.26 11.49
N THR A 88 -5.36 -19.20 10.25
CA THR A 88 -5.28 -18.04 9.37
C THR A 88 -6.66 -17.65 8.83
N ILE A 89 -6.93 -16.34 8.76
CA ILE A 89 -8.24 -15.80 8.37
C ILE A 89 -8.09 -14.77 7.24
N ASN A 90 -8.91 -14.92 6.19
CA ASN A 90 -8.96 -13.98 5.07
C ASN A 90 -9.87 -12.80 5.37
N VAL A 91 -9.39 -11.58 5.15
CA VAL A 91 -10.20 -10.36 5.23
C VAL A 91 -10.93 -10.11 3.92
N ILE A 92 -12.26 -10.29 3.94
CA ILE A 92 -13.12 -10.12 2.76
C ILE A 92 -13.13 -8.66 2.32
N GLY A 93 -13.06 -8.43 1.01
CA GLY A 93 -13.09 -7.09 0.41
C GLY A 93 -11.77 -6.33 0.55
N GLY A 94 -10.87 -6.79 1.41
CA GLY A 94 -9.52 -6.27 1.54
C GLY A 94 -9.44 -4.79 1.88
N THR A 95 -8.35 -4.12 1.47
CA THR A 95 -8.15 -2.68 1.72
C THR A 95 -9.17 -1.79 1.01
N ASN A 96 -9.80 -2.26 -0.06
CA ASN A 96 -10.90 -1.52 -0.70
C ASN A 96 -12.10 -1.41 0.24
N ALA A 97 -12.53 -2.52 0.85
CA ALA A 97 -13.63 -2.51 1.81
C ALA A 97 -13.25 -1.77 3.10
N TRP A 98 -11.99 -1.89 3.56
CA TRP A 98 -11.47 -1.17 4.71
C TRP A 98 -11.58 0.35 4.53
N HIS A 99 -11.14 0.85 3.38
CA HIS A 99 -11.23 2.27 3.03
C HIS A 99 -12.68 2.74 2.84
N ALA A 100 -13.52 1.95 2.16
CA ALA A 100 -14.93 2.26 1.95
C ALA A 100 -15.73 2.31 3.27
N ALA A 101 -15.32 1.53 4.28
CA ALA A 101 -15.91 1.55 5.62
C ALA A 101 -15.44 2.73 6.49
N GLY A 102 -14.55 3.61 5.99
CA GLY A 102 -14.00 4.74 6.72
C GLY A 102 -13.12 4.35 7.92
N LEU A 103 -12.56 3.12 7.91
CA LEU A 103 -11.70 2.63 8.98
C LEU A 103 -10.32 3.27 8.93
N PRO A 104 -9.56 3.31 10.05
CA PRO A 104 -8.27 3.96 10.14
C PRO A 104 -7.28 3.44 9.09
N ILE A 105 -6.73 4.34 8.30
CA ILE A 105 -5.73 4.07 7.25
C ILE A 105 -4.47 4.89 7.49
N GLU A 106 -3.35 4.33 7.08
CA GLU A 106 -2.09 5.06 6.96
C GLU A 106 -1.76 5.26 5.47
N GLN A 107 -1.34 6.47 5.15
CA GLN A 107 -0.91 6.85 3.82
C GLN A 107 0.45 7.53 3.94
N ASN A 108 1.43 7.02 3.24
CA ASN A 108 2.61 7.84 2.99
C ASN A 108 2.18 8.95 2.02
N LYS A 109 2.34 10.21 2.42
CA LYS A 109 2.26 11.34 1.50
C LYS A 109 3.20 11.00 0.35
N GLN A 110 2.64 10.72 -0.83
CA GLN A 110 3.46 10.42 -2.00
C GLN A 110 4.33 11.63 -2.26
N VAL A 111 5.58 11.54 -1.91
CA VAL A 111 6.59 12.45 -2.43
C VAL A 111 6.54 12.25 -3.94
N ILE A 112 6.22 13.32 -4.68
CA ILE A 112 6.16 13.30 -6.14
C ILE A 112 7.47 12.64 -6.61
N SER A 113 7.37 11.56 -7.39
CA SER A 113 8.56 10.82 -7.82
C SER A 113 9.55 11.75 -8.52
N LEU A 114 10.84 11.56 -8.29
CA LEU A 114 11.89 12.39 -8.86
C LEU A 114 11.72 12.58 -10.39
N GLU A 115 11.32 11.52 -11.07
CA GLU A 115 11.03 11.52 -12.50
C GLU A 115 9.91 12.51 -12.87
N ARG A 116 8.86 12.59 -12.07
CA ARG A 116 7.76 13.53 -12.28
C ARG A 116 8.18 14.96 -11.99
N GLN A 117 9.02 15.17 -10.96
CA GLN A 117 9.60 16.49 -10.66
C GLN A 117 10.49 16.99 -11.80
N VAL A 118 11.35 16.11 -12.34
CA VAL A 118 12.22 16.42 -13.49
C VAL A 118 11.42 16.77 -14.74
N ARG A 119 10.34 16.05 -15.05
CA ARG A 119 9.47 16.37 -16.20
C ARG A 119 8.78 17.73 -16.05
N ILE A 120 8.30 18.06 -14.86
CA ILE A 120 7.68 19.36 -14.56
C ILE A 120 8.72 20.47 -14.69
N ALA A 121 9.92 20.30 -14.12
CA ALA A 121 10.99 21.29 -14.21
C ALA A 121 11.43 21.53 -15.66
N ALA A 122 11.62 20.47 -16.46
CA ALA A 122 11.96 20.56 -17.87
C ALA A 122 10.88 21.34 -18.68
N GLY A 123 9.60 21.07 -18.41
CA GLY A 123 8.49 21.79 -19.02
C GLY A 123 8.49 23.29 -18.70
N ILE A 124 8.75 23.65 -17.45
CA ILE A 124 8.84 25.05 -17.02
C ILE A 124 10.01 25.77 -17.72
N VAL A 125 11.19 25.13 -17.76
CA VAL A 125 12.37 25.71 -18.44
C VAL A 125 12.12 25.92 -19.93
N THR A 126 11.46 24.98 -20.58
CA THR A 126 11.10 25.10 -22.01
C THR A 126 10.13 26.26 -22.25
N LEU A 127 9.09 26.39 -21.43
CA LEU A 127 8.12 27.48 -21.54
C LEU A 127 8.77 28.85 -21.30
N LEU A 128 9.66 28.97 -20.30
CA LEU A 128 10.42 30.17 -20.02
C LEU A 128 11.33 30.53 -21.21
N GLY A 129 11.99 29.55 -21.81
CA GLY A 129 12.84 29.74 -22.99
C GLY A 129 12.06 30.30 -24.18
N ILE A 130 10.86 29.74 -24.47
CA ILE A 130 9.99 30.23 -25.55
C ILE A 130 9.51 31.68 -25.25
N LEU A 131 9.13 31.95 -24.01
CA LEU A 131 8.68 33.28 -23.58
C LEU A 131 9.78 34.34 -23.75
N LEU A 132 11.01 34.04 -23.30
CA LEU A 132 12.17 34.90 -23.47
C LEU A 132 12.51 35.14 -24.95
N ALA A 133 12.48 34.06 -25.76
CA ALA A 133 12.73 34.21 -27.20
C ALA A 133 11.74 35.14 -27.89
N ASN A 134 10.46 35.08 -27.53
CA ASN A 134 9.44 35.97 -28.06
C ASN A 134 9.60 37.44 -27.57
N LEU A 135 10.09 37.64 -26.35
CA LEU A 135 10.35 38.97 -25.80
C LEU A 135 11.59 39.64 -26.39
N ILE A 136 12.63 38.88 -26.68
CA ILE A 136 13.92 39.40 -27.19
C ILE A 136 13.89 39.59 -28.70
N HIS A 137 13.15 38.75 -29.46
CA HIS A 137 13.08 38.83 -30.92
C HIS A 137 12.63 40.19 -31.46
N PRO A 138 11.63 40.93 -30.89
CA PRO A 138 11.25 42.27 -31.37
C PRO A 138 12.33 43.31 -31.12
N TYR A 139 13.19 43.15 -30.13
CA TYR A 139 14.27 44.11 -29.86
C TYR A 139 15.49 43.93 -30.76
N CYS A 140 15.74 42.71 -31.28
CA CYS A 140 16.82 42.48 -32.27
C CYS A 140 16.53 43.09 -33.64
N MET A 141 15.27 43.25 -34.03
CA MET A 141 14.88 43.91 -35.31
C MET A 141 15.07 45.43 -35.29
N VAL A 142 15.08 46.05 -34.09
CA VAL A 142 15.24 47.52 -33.95
C VAL A 142 16.71 47.95 -34.02
N LEU A 143 17.65 47.06 -33.84
CA LEU A 143 19.09 47.32 -33.86
C LEU A 143 19.74 47.15 -35.25
N THR A 144 18.97 46.83 -36.29
CA THR A 144 19.44 46.62 -37.68
C THR A 144 18.92 47.64 -38.67
N ILE A 145 18.41 48.82 -38.19
CA ILE A 145 18.07 49.98 -39.05
C ILE A 145 19.02 51.11 -38.79
#